data_0d7490c4c55624f66c1edbdaa8112f43
#
_entry.id   0d7490c4c55624f66c1edbdaa8112f43
#
_cell.length_a   1.000
_cell.length_b   1.000
_cell.length_c   1.000
_cell.angle_alpha   90.00
_cell.angle_beta   90.00
_cell.angle_gamma   90.00
#
_symmetry.space_group_name_H-M   'P 1'
#
loop_
_entity.id
_entity.type
_entity.pdbx_description
1 polymer ?
#
loop_
_entity_poly.entity_id
_entity_poly.type
_entity_poly.pdbx_seq_one_letter_code
_entity_poly.pdbx_strand_id
1 'polypeptide(L)'
;YSCICNQGLRVLESPLKREGNTYVVDWDDFEAKCADKKTTLFLLCNPHNPAGRVWTKDELARMNEICMRHDVKVISDEIHCELIMPGYVFTPFATVNADCQRNSVVFNSPTKNFNIAGLQIANIICADKEWYRRIDRAINIFEVCDVNPFGPLALEAAYNESEDWINELMPYIADNYALLKDTFAKEVPSYEVLKLEGTYL
;
A
#
# COMPACT_ATOMS: atom_id res chain seq x y z
N TYR A 1 8.44 -10.40 0.97
CA TYR A 1 9.78 -10.86 0.53
C TYR A 1 9.70 -12.10 -0.35
N SER A 2 8.97 -13.14 0.06
CA SER A 2 8.93 -14.44 -0.64
C SER A 2 8.54 -14.33 -2.11
N CYS A 3 7.53 -13.52 -2.45
CA CYS A 3 7.09 -13.34 -3.84
C CYS A 3 8.17 -12.73 -4.74
N ILE A 4 9.05 -11.89 -4.21
CA ILE A 4 10.18 -11.32 -4.94
C ILE A 4 11.29 -12.36 -5.10
N CYS A 5 11.68 -12.99 -3.98
CA CYS A 5 12.79 -13.97 -3.98
C CYS A 5 12.46 -15.22 -4.80
N ASN A 6 11.21 -15.69 -4.80
CA ASN A 6 10.78 -16.85 -5.58
C ASN A 6 10.87 -16.63 -7.10
N GLN A 7 10.93 -15.37 -7.54
CA GLN A 7 11.17 -15.01 -8.94
C GLN A 7 12.66 -14.85 -9.27
N GLY A 8 13.57 -15.24 -8.37
CA GLY A 8 15.01 -15.08 -8.55
C GLY A 8 15.50 -13.63 -8.42
N LEU A 9 14.64 -12.75 -7.92
CA LEU A 9 14.97 -11.34 -7.66
C LEU A 9 15.52 -11.15 -6.26
N ARG A 10 16.23 -10.06 -6.04
CA ARG A 10 16.78 -9.69 -4.74
C ARG A 10 16.09 -8.46 -4.19
N VAL A 11 15.73 -8.52 -2.92
CA VAL A 11 15.19 -7.36 -2.20
C VAL A 11 16.32 -6.44 -1.80
N LEU A 12 16.17 -5.16 -2.10
CA LEU A 12 17.01 -4.08 -1.61
C LEU A 12 16.14 -3.20 -0.72
N GLU A 13 16.40 -3.24 0.58
CA GLU A 13 15.59 -2.53 1.56
C GLU A 13 16.04 -1.08 1.70
N SER A 14 15.06 -0.17 1.82
CA SER A 14 15.25 1.20 2.27
C SER A 14 14.44 1.40 3.56
N PRO A 15 15.05 1.18 4.74
CA PRO A 15 14.33 1.25 5.99
C PRO A 15 13.82 2.66 6.29
N LEU A 16 12.61 2.74 6.82
CA LEU A 16 12.09 4.00 7.34
C LEU A 16 12.87 4.42 8.59
N LYS A 17 13.06 5.72 8.77
CA LYS A 17 13.61 6.31 10.00
C LYS A 17 12.47 6.61 10.97
N ARG A 18 12.71 6.34 12.27
CA ARG A 18 11.80 6.80 13.31
C ARG A 18 12.08 8.28 13.60
N GLU A 19 11.04 9.09 13.57
CA GLU A 19 11.08 10.50 13.97
C GLU A 19 9.96 10.77 14.97
N GLY A 20 10.34 10.97 16.24
CA GLY A 20 9.36 11.06 17.33
C GLY A 20 8.53 9.79 17.44
N ASN A 21 7.22 9.91 17.34
CA ASN A 21 6.25 8.81 17.41
C ASN A 21 5.76 8.31 16.05
N THR A 22 6.45 8.63 14.97
CA THR A 22 6.09 8.19 13.60
C THR A 22 7.33 7.72 12.83
N TYR A 23 7.09 7.22 11.62
CA TYR A 23 8.13 6.86 10.68
C TYR A 23 8.17 7.83 9.50
N VAL A 24 9.36 8.11 8.99
CA VAL A 24 9.59 8.95 7.81
C VAL A 24 10.51 8.23 6.83
N VAL A 25 10.47 8.65 5.58
CA VAL A 25 11.36 8.14 4.53
C VAL A 25 12.78 8.68 4.76
N ASP A 26 13.77 7.79 4.73
CA ASP A 26 15.16 8.19 4.59
C ASP A 26 15.43 8.52 3.12
N TRP A 27 15.28 9.78 2.76
CA TRP A 27 15.38 10.22 1.36
C TRP A 27 16.74 9.97 0.72
N ASP A 28 17.81 10.10 1.51
CA ASP A 28 19.18 9.88 1.02
C ASP A 28 19.42 8.40 0.75
N ASP A 29 18.99 7.52 1.67
CA ASP A 29 19.05 6.07 1.48
C ASP A 29 18.14 5.62 0.33
N PHE A 30 16.91 6.13 0.28
CA PHE A 30 15.95 5.81 -0.78
C PHE A 30 16.51 6.15 -2.17
N GLU A 31 17.07 7.36 -2.34
CA GLU A 31 17.68 7.76 -3.61
C GLU A 31 18.91 6.93 -3.93
N ALA A 32 19.77 6.62 -2.96
CA ALA A 32 20.94 5.77 -3.15
C ALA A 32 20.54 4.35 -3.62
N LYS A 33 19.43 3.80 -3.08
CA LYS A 33 18.89 2.50 -3.49
C LYS A 33 18.32 2.54 -4.91
N CYS A 34 17.59 3.60 -5.26
CA CYS A 34 17.09 3.79 -6.63
C CYS A 34 18.24 3.97 -7.64
N ALA A 35 19.34 4.60 -7.25
CA ALA A 35 20.51 4.81 -8.10
C ALA A 35 21.32 3.54 -8.38
N ASP A 36 21.12 2.45 -7.63
CA ASP A 36 21.74 1.15 -7.96
C ASP A 36 21.19 0.66 -9.31
N LYS A 37 22.07 0.47 -10.29
CA LYS A 37 21.72 0.03 -11.66
C LYS A 37 20.95 -1.30 -11.74
N LYS A 38 20.93 -2.07 -10.67
CA LYS A 38 20.17 -3.32 -10.56
C LYS A 38 18.76 -3.12 -10.00
N THR A 39 18.46 -1.94 -9.47
CA THR A 39 17.13 -1.59 -8.99
C THR A 39 16.27 -1.20 -10.17
N THR A 40 15.19 -1.93 -10.40
CA THR A 40 14.25 -1.71 -11.51
C THR A 40 12.83 -1.46 -11.05
N LEU A 41 12.51 -1.87 -9.82
CA LEU A 41 11.17 -1.77 -9.24
C LEU A 41 11.26 -1.26 -7.81
N PHE A 42 10.36 -0.35 -7.46
CA PHE A 42 10.06 0.05 -6.10
C PHE A 42 8.68 -0.50 -5.69
N LEU A 43 8.64 -1.33 -4.65
CA LEU A 43 7.40 -1.81 -4.06
C LEU A 43 7.00 -0.90 -2.90
N LEU A 44 5.98 -0.09 -3.12
CA LEU A 44 5.42 0.85 -2.18
C LEU A 44 4.18 0.24 -1.51
N CYS A 45 4.12 0.24 -0.17
CA CYS A 45 2.86 0.06 0.56
C CYS A 45 2.21 1.42 0.80
N ASN A 46 0.99 1.61 0.33
CA ASN A 46 0.25 2.87 0.43
C ASN A 46 -1.25 2.60 0.76
N PRO A 47 -1.71 2.72 2.00
CA PRO A 47 -0.98 3.04 3.24
C PRO A 47 0.09 2.00 3.62
N HIS A 48 1.02 2.41 4.48
CA HIS A 48 2.15 1.55 4.85
C HIS A 48 1.84 0.66 6.05
N ASN A 49 1.73 -0.63 5.80
CA ASN A 49 1.65 -1.67 6.83
C ASN A 49 3.05 -2.31 7.01
N PRO A 50 3.58 -2.48 8.25
CA PRO A 50 2.94 -2.23 9.54
C PRO A 50 3.23 -0.85 10.17
N ALA A 51 3.89 0.08 9.45
CA ALA A 51 4.29 1.36 10.05
C ALA A 51 3.10 2.30 10.36
N GLY A 52 1.89 1.96 9.89
CA GLY A 52 0.68 2.74 10.14
C GLY A 52 0.67 4.12 9.46
N ARG A 53 1.52 4.34 8.42
CA ARG A 53 1.63 5.61 7.72
C ARG A 53 0.65 5.75 6.56
N VAL A 54 0.05 6.91 6.44
CA VAL A 54 -0.65 7.37 5.23
C VAL A 54 0.23 8.43 4.57
N TRP A 55 0.78 8.10 3.40
CA TRP A 55 1.71 8.99 2.70
C TRP A 55 0.98 10.23 2.19
N THR A 56 1.60 11.39 2.38
CA THR A 56 1.10 12.64 1.82
C THR A 56 1.30 12.65 0.30
N LYS A 57 0.51 13.47 -0.38
CA LYS A 57 0.65 13.67 -1.84
C LYS A 57 2.07 14.09 -2.24
N ASP A 58 2.71 14.94 -1.42
CA ASP A 58 4.06 15.44 -1.67
C ASP A 58 5.12 14.35 -1.48
N GLU A 59 4.96 13.49 -0.45
CA GLU A 59 5.84 12.33 -0.26
C GLU A 59 5.75 11.36 -1.45
N LEU A 60 4.53 11.05 -1.91
CA LEU A 60 4.30 10.18 -3.07
C LEU A 60 4.87 10.78 -4.36
N ALA A 61 4.68 12.08 -4.58
CA ALA A 61 5.25 12.78 -5.72
C ALA A 61 6.78 12.71 -5.71
N ARG A 62 7.41 12.97 -4.56
CA ARG A 62 8.86 12.91 -4.38
C ARG A 62 9.41 11.50 -4.58
N MET A 63 8.74 10.46 -4.06
CA MET A 63 9.12 9.06 -4.31
C MET A 63 9.15 8.77 -5.82
N ASN A 64 8.10 9.18 -6.54
CA ASN A 64 8.04 8.97 -7.99
C ASN A 64 9.09 9.76 -8.76
N GLU A 65 9.36 11.01 -8.37
CA GLU A 65 10.41 11.83 -9.00
C GLU A 65 11.78 11.16 -8.90
N ILE A 66 12.13 10.64 -7.72
CA ILE A 66 13.36 9.89 -7.52
C ILE A 66 13.36 8.61 -8.36
N CYS A 67 12.28 7.83 -8.34
CA CYS A 67 12.15 6.62 -9.14
C CYS A 67 12.35 6.90 -10.64
N MET A 68 11.69 7.92 -11.18
CA MET A 68 11.81 8.28 -12.60
C MET A 68 13.22 8.74 -12.98
N ARG A 69 13.92 9.47 -12.10
CA ARG A 69 15.28 9.91 -12.32
C ARG A 69 16.26 8.76 -12.54
N HIS A 70 15.96 7.61 -11.95
CA HIS A 70 16.78 6.40 -12.00
C HIS A 70 16.17 5.25 -12.80
N ASP A 71 15.09 5.51 -13.58
CA ASP A 71 14.37 4.52 -14.40
C ASP A 71 13.79 3.35 -13.58
N VAL A 72 13.35 3.63 -12.35
CA VAL A 72 12.70 2.67 -11.46
C VAL A 72 11.18 2.78 -11.61
N LYS A 73 10.50 1.66 -11.84
CA LYS A 73 9.04 1.59 -11.87
C LYS A 73 8.47 1.40 -10.48
N VAL A 74 7.26 1.93 -10.25
CA VAL A 74 6.57 1.83 -8.96
C VAL A 74 5.47 0.79 -9.03
N ILE A 75 5.47 -0.14 -8.08
CA ILE A 75 4.33 -0.99 -7.76
C ILE A 75 3.73 -0.45 -6.47
N SER A 76 2.51 0.11 -6.54
CA SER A 76 1.80 0.61 -5.37
C SER A 76 0.82 -0.45 -4.87
N ASP A 77 1.10 -1.01 -3.69
CA ASP A 77 0.18 -1.89 -2.99
C ASP A 77 -0.77 -1.05 -2.13
N GLU A 78 -2.01 -0.94 -2.60
CA GLU A 78 -3.06 -0.11 -1.99
C GLU A 78 -4.17 -0.97 -1.35
N ILE A 79 -3.85 -2.18 -0.92
CA ILE A 79 -4.81 -3.12 -0.34
C ILE A 79 -5.47 -2.60 0.96
N HIS A 80 -4.87 -1.61 1.62
CA HIS A 80 -5.39 -0.99 2.85
C HIS A 80 -6.02 0.39 2.62
N CYS A 81 -6.33 0.77 1.39
CA CYS A 81 -6.71 2.14 1.02
C CYS A 81 -7.97 2.69 1.71
N GLU A 82 -8.89 1.84 2.14
CA GLU A 82 -10.11 2.25 2.87
C GLU A 82 -9.88 2.34 4.40
N LEU A 83 -8.80 1.77 4.91
CA LEU A 83 -8.51 1.70 6.34
C LEU A 83 -7.70 2.93 6.78
N ILE A 84 -8.36 4.08 6.77
CA ILE A 84 -7.76 5.39 7.05
C ILE A 84 -8.32 5.95 8.34
N MET A 85 -7.45 6.29 9.29
CA MET A 85 -7.85 6.84 10.57
C MET A 85 -8.47 8.23 10.40
N PRO A 86 -9.42 8.61 11.26
CA PRO A 86 -10.03 9.93 11.22
C PRO A 86 -9.00 11.05 11.22
N GLY A 87 -9.18 12.03 10.32
CA GLY A 87 -8.28 13.17 10.17
C GLY A 87 -7.13 12.96 9.16
N TYR A 88 -7.04 11.77 8.54
CA TYR A 88 -6.10 11.49 7.46
C TYR A 88 -6.82 11.30 6.13
N VAL A 89 -6.10 11.50 5.04
CA VAL A 89 -6.64 11.37 3.68
C VAL A 89 -5.72 10.49 2.86
N PHE A 90 -6.27 9.39 2.36
CA PHE A 90 -5.57 8.54 1.42
C PHE A 90 -5.47 9.19 0.05
N THR A 91 -4.32 9.09 -0.58
CA THR A 91 -4.09 9.52 -1.96
C THR A 91 -3.68 8.33 -2.80
N PRO A 92 -4.50 7.85 -3.75
CA PRO A 92 -4.09 6.80 -4.67
C PRO A 92 -2.87 7.25 -5.48
N PHE A 93 -1.84 6.42 -5.56
CA PHE A 93 -0.56 6.82 -6.16
C PHE A 93 -0.70 7.31 -7.60
N ALA A 94 -1.49 6.61 -8.41
CA ALA A 94 -1.71 6.97 -9.81
C ALA A 94 -2.47 8.30 -10.01
N THR A 95 -3.08 8.87 -8.95
CA THR A 95 -3.83 10.13 -9.02
C THR A 95 -3.01 11.34 -8.59
N VAL A 96 -1.81 11.14 -8.08
CA VAL A 96 -0.93 12.21 -7.60
C VAL A 96 -0.64 13.22 -8.73
N ASN A 97 -0.19 12.71 -9.88
CA ASN A 97 0.04 13.46 -11.11
C ASN A 97 0.18 12.51 -12.31
N ALA A 98 0.32 13.07 -13.53
CA ALA A 98 0.44 12.29 -14.76
C ALA A 98 1.70 11.40 -14.81
N ASP A 99 2.77 11.79 -14.15
CA ASP A 99 4.02 11.01 -14.09
C ASP A 99 3.86 9.80 -13.17
N CYS A 100 3.24 9.97 -12.00
CA CYS A 100 2.88 8.87 -11.12
C CYS A 100 1.97 7.86 -11.83
N GLN A 101 0.98 8.34 -12.58
CA GLN A 101 0.08 7.47 -13.35
C GLN A 101 0.83 6.62 -14.39
N ARG A 102 1.76 7.23 -15.15
CA ARG A 102 2.53 6.52 -16.19
C ARG A 102 3.60 5.59 -15.64
N ASN A 103 4.16 5.92 -14.48
CA ASN A 103 5.29 5.19 -13.90
C ASN A 103 4.86 4.09 -12.92
N SER A 104 3.55 3.85 -12.75
CA SER A 104 3.07 2.92 -11.73
C SER A 104 2.18 1.81 -12.26
N VAL A 105 2.16 0.73 -11.48
CA VAL A 105 1.15 -0.31 -11.47
C VAL A 105 0.56 -0.34 -10.07
N VAL A 106 -0.75 -0.20 -9.95
CA VAL A 106 -1.44 -0.17 -8.67
C VAL A 106 -2.15 -1.51 -8.45
N PHE A 107 -1.98 -2.05 -7.24
CA PHE A 107 -2.69 -3.24 -6.78
C PHE A 107 -3.69 -2.83 -5.70
N ASN A 108 -4.95 -3.15 -5.91
CA ASN A 108 -6.04 -2.82 -5.02
C ASN A 108 -6.93 -4.04 -4.80
N SER A 109 -7.53 -4.15 -3.62
CA SER A 109 -8.42 -5.28 -3.31
C SER A 109 -9.36 -4.94 -2.16
N PRO A 110 -10.62 -5.37 -2.19
CA PRO A 110 -11.55 -5.24 -1.07
C PRO A 110 -11.23 -6.20 0.09
N THR A 111 -10.32 -7.13 -0.11
CA THR A 111 -10.15 -8.28 0.79
C THR A 111 -9.74 -7.92 2.22
N LYS A 112 -8.96 -6.86 2.42
CA LYS A 112 -8.58 -6.37 3.75
C LYS A 112 -9.63 -5.45 4.34
N ASN A 113 -10.14 -4.54 3.54
CA ASN A 113 -11.08 -3.51 3.95
C ASN A 113 -12.43 -4.10 4.37
N PHE A 114 -12.87 -5.16 3.69
CA PHE A 114 -14.18 -5.80 3.89
C PHE A 114 -14.08 -7.22 4.48
N ASN A 115 -12.92 -7.61 4.99
CA ASN A 115 -12.68 -8.90 5.66
C ASN A 115 -13.06 -10.14 4.81
N ILE A 116 -12.80 -10.09 3.51
CA ILE A 116 -13.13 -11.15 2.53
C ILE A 116 -11.87 -11.79 1.90
N ALA A 117 -10.77 -11.86 2.65
CA ALA A 117 -9.50 -12.36 2.15
C ALA A 117 -9.55 -13.79 1.57
N GLY A 118 -10.46 -14.63 2.05
CA GLY A 118 -10.66 -16.00 1.54
C GLY A 118 -11.14 -16.06 0.09
N LEU A 119 -11.69 -14.98 -0.46
CA LEU A 119 -12.16 -14.89 -1.84
C LEU A 119 -11.06 -14.58 -2.85
N GLN A 120 -9.88 -14.18 -2.41
CA GLN A 120 -8.66 -14.01 -3.22
C GLN A 120 -8.88 -13.22 -4.51
N ILE A 121 -9.52 -12.07 -4.41
CA ILE A 121 -9.82 -11.17 -5.54
C ILE A 121 -9.03 -9.88 -5.41
N ALA A 122 -8.46 -9.40 -6.51
CA ALA A 122 -7.74 -8.12 -6.56
C ALA A 122 -7.84 -7.49 -7.95
N ASN A 123 -7.60 -6.18 -8.02
CA ASN A 123 -7.50 -5.42 -9.25
C ASN A 123 -6.03 -5.04 -9.50
N ILE A 124 -5.62 -5.10 -10.76
CA ILE A 124 -4.34 -4.57 -11.23
C ILE A 124 -4.66 -3.40 -12.16
N ILE A 125 -4.22 -2.21 -11.80
CA ILE A 125 -4.52 -0.98 -12.53
C ILE A 125 -3.21 -0.46 -13.13
N CYS A 126 -3.18 -0.30 -14.45
CA CYS A 126 -2.01 0.17 -15.17
C CYS A 126 -2.44 1.06 -16.34
N ALA A 127 -1.95 2.31 -16.38
CA ALA A 127 -2.24 3.24 -17.46
C ALA A 127 -1.29 3.07 -18.67
N ASP A 128 -0.08 2.58 -18.45
CA ASP A 128 0.89 2.31 -19.51
C ASP A 128 0.50 1.05 -20.29
N LYS A 129 0.26 1.21 -21.61
CA LYS A 129 -0.23 0.13 -22.47
C LYS A 129 0.78 -1.00 -22.68
N GLU A 130 2.07 -0.72 -22.63
CA GLU A 130 3.09 -1.73 -22.78
C GLU A 130 3.18 -2.58 -21.51
N TRP A 131 3.21 -1.94 -20.34
CA TRP A 131 3.18 -2.63 -19.06
C TRP A 131 1.88 -3.43 -18.89
N TYR A 132 0.73 -2.86 -19.25
CA TYR A 132 -0.53 -3.58 -19.24
C TYR A 132 -0.44 -4.89 -20.02
N ARG A 133 0.04 -4.87 -21.28
CA ARG A 133 0.16 -6.09 -22.10
C ARG A 133 1.14 -7.10 -21.51
N ARG A 134 2.24 -6.64 -20.89
CA ARG A 134 3.22 -7.52 -20.26
C ARG A 134 2.66 -8.21 -19.03
N ILE A 135 1.91 -7.49 -18.20
CA ILE A 135 1.24 -8.02 -17.00
C ILE A 135 0.15 -9.00 -17.41
N ASP A 136 -0.73 -8.60 -18.33
CA ASP A 136 -1.78 -9.46 -18.88
C ASP A 136 -1.21 -10.78 -19.42
N ARG A 137 -0.15 -10.68 -20.23
CA ARG A 137 0.54 -11.89 -20.72
C ARG A 137 1.13 -12.73 -19.58
N ALA A 138 1.72 -12.13 -18.57
CA ALA A 138 2.33 -12.87 -17.46
C ALA A 138 1.30 -13.62 -16.62
N ILE A 139 0.10 -13.05 -16.45
CA ILE A 139 -1.02 -13.68 -15.76
C ILE A 139 -1.57 -14.86 -16.61
N ASN A 140 -1.78 -14.62 -17.90
CA ASN A 140 -2.39 -15.60 -18.78
C ASN A 140 -1.46 -16.78 -19.12
N ILE A 141 -0.15 -16.58 -19.19
CA ILE A 141 0.80 -17.66 -19.55
C ILE A 141 0.85 -18.79 -18.51
N PHE A 142 0.48 -18.50 -17.28
CA PHE A 142 0.45 -19.46 -16.18
C PHE A 142 -0.98 -19.90 -15.80
N GLU A 143 -1.99 -19.55 -16.62
CA GLU A 143 -3.40 -19.87 -16.38
C GLU A 143 -3.89 -19.41 -14.99
N VAL A 144 -3.36 -18.28 -14.49
CA VAL A 144 -3.77 -17.70 -13.19
C VAL A 144 -4.71 -16.52 -13.34
N CYS A 145 -5.22 -16.32 -14.55
CA CYS A 145 -6.19 -15.28 -14.89
C CYS A 145 -7.61 -15.59 -14.38
N ASP A 146 -7.94 -16.87 -14.20
CA ASP A 146 -9.26 -17.28 -13.77
C ASP A 146 -9.41 -17.10 -12.26
N VAL A 147 -10.29 -16.18 -11.89
CA VAL A 147 -10.65 -15.95 -10.48
C VAL A 147 -11.81 -16.83 -10.07
N ASN A 148 -11.96 -17.11 -8.77
CA ASN A 148 -13.12 -17.85 -8.30
C ASN A 148 -14.43 -17.09 -8.62
N PRO A 149 -15.56 -17.80 -8.90
CA PRO A 149 -16.79 -17.15 -9.37
C PRO A 149 -17.46 -16.21 -8.36
N PHE A 150 -17.14 -16.33 -7.07
CA PHE A 150 -17.67 -15.47 -6.02
C PHE A 150 -16.83 -14.20 -5.82
N GLY A 151 -15.58 -14.21 -6.25
CA GLY A 151 -14.66 -13.08 -6.10
C GLY A 151 -15.18 -11.79 -6.74
N PRO A 152 -15.52 -11.78 -8.05
CA PRO A 152 -16.07 -10.59 -8.72
C PRO A 152 -17.36 -10.08 -8.09
N LEU A 153 -18.29 -10.98 -7.74
CA LEU A 153 -19.55 -10.60 -7.10
C LEU A 153 -19.32 -9.95 -5.74
N ALA A 154 -18.41 -10.52 -4.94
CA ALA A 154 -18.07 -9.95 -3.64
C ALA A 154 -17.34 -8.61 -3.77
N LEU A 155 -16.50 -8.44 -4.79
CA LEU A 155 -15.84 -7.17 -5.08
C LEU A 155 -16.87 -6.09 -5.42
N GLU A 156 -17.84 -6.39 -6.29
CA GLU A 156 -18.92 -5.46 -6.64
C GLU A 156 -19.77 -5.10 -5.43
N ALA A 157 -20.19 -6.08 -4.63
CA ALA A 157 -20.97 -5.85 -3.42
C ALA A 157 -20.19 -5.03 -2.37
N ALA A 158 -18.90 -5.34 -2.18
CA ALA A 158 -18.06 -4.60 -1.24
C ALA A 158 -17.98 -3.11 -1.59
N TYR A 159 -17.70 -2.78 -2.85
CA TYR A 159 -17.52 -1.38 -3.24
C TYR A 159 -18.81 -0.62 -3.52
N ASN A 160 -19.88 -1.29 -3.93
CA ASN A 160 -21.14 -0.61 -4.30
C ASN A 160 -22.19 -0.61 -3.20
N GLU A 161 -22.13 -1.57 -2.25
CA GLU A 161 -23.22 -1.81 -1.30
C GLU A 161 -22.79 -1.85 0.16
N SER A 162 -21.48 -1.75 0.47
CA SER A 162 -20.95 -1.99 1.82
C SER A 162 -20.23 -0.77 2.42
N GLU A 163 -20.58 0.45 2.02
CA GLU A 163 -20.00 1.68 2.57
C GLU A 163 -20.23 1.77 4.09
N ASP A 164 -21.42 1.36 4.56
CA ASP A 164 -21.77 1.36 5.98
C ASP A 164 -20.81 0.53 6.82
N TRP A 165 -20.30 -0.60 6.28
CA TRP A 165 -19.30 -1.42 6.95
C TRP A 165 -18.04 -0.61 7.31
N ILE A 166 -17.49 0.13 6.37
CA ILE A 166 -16.28 0.94 6.59
C ILE A 166 -16.59 2.09 7.57
N ASN A 167 -17.75 2.72 7.41
CA ASN A 167 -18.20 3.84 8.27
C ASN A 167 -18.36 3.42 9.75
N GLU A 168 -18.71 2.16 10.01
CA GLU A 168 -18.78 1.61 11.36
C GLU A 168 -17.43 1.06 11.84
N LEU A 169 -16.67 0.41 10.96
CA LEU A 169 -15.40 -0.22 11.29
C LEU A 169 -14.34 0.81 11.70
N MET A 170 -14.22 1.91 10.98
CA MET A 170 -13.13 2.87 11.24
C MET A 170 -13.23 3.58 12.59
N PRO A 171 -14.41 4.05 13.06
CA PRO A 171 -14.55 4.52 14.43
C PRO A 171 -14.21 3.45 15.48
N TYR A 172 -14.63 2.20 15.28
CA TYR A 172 -14.31 1.10 16.18
C TYR A 172 -12.79 0.85 16.30
N ILE A 173 -12.07 0.88 15.18
CA ILE A 173 -10.60 0.77 15.18
C ILE A 173 -9.98 1.98 15.89
N ALA A 174 -10.49 3.19 15.65
CA ALA A 174 -10.00 4.41 16.29
C ALA A 174 -10.18 4.37 17.83
N ASP A 175 -11.31 3.89 18.30
CA ASP A 175 -11.58 3.72 19.73
C ASP A 175 -10.64 2.67 20.36
N ASN A 176 -10.41 1.55 19.69
CA ASN A 176 -9.45 0.53 20.12
C ASN A 176 -8.01 1.09 20.20
N TYR A 177 -7.61 1.89 19.22
CA TYR A 177 -6.32 2.56 19.23
C TYR A 177 -6.19 3.57 20.37
N ALA A 178 -7.22 4.35 20.64
CA ALA A 178 -7.27 5.29 21.76
C ALA A 178 -7.14 4.55 23.10
N LEU A 179 -7.92 3.47 23.27
CA LEU A 179 -7.84 2.62 24.46
C LEU A 179 -6.43 2.03 24.67
N LEU A 180 -5.82 1.54 23.59
CA LEU A 180 -4.45 1.01 23.62
C LEU A 180 -3.47 2.09 24.11
N LYS A 181 -3.51 3.29 23.52
CA LYS A 181 -2.65 4.40 23.91
C LYS A 181 -2.80 4.77 25.39
N ASP A 182 -4.05 4.91 25.83
CA ASP A 182 -4.35 5.28 27.20
C ASP A 182 -3.90 4.22 28.20
N THR A 183 -4.08 2.95 27.87
CA THR A 183 -3.65 1.81 28.69
C THR A 183 -2.13 1.79 28.79
N PHE A 184 -1.40 1.89 27.67
CA PHE A 184 0.05 1.90 27.69
C PHE A 184 0.62 3.10 28.46
N ALA A 185 0.05 4.28 28.27
CA ALA A 185 0.47 5.47 29.01
C ALA A 185 0.33 5.33 30.55
N LYS A 186 -0.68 4.59 31.01
CA LYS A 186 -0.95 4.39 32.44
C LYS A 186 -0.20 3.21 33.04
N GLU A 187 -0.25 2.06 32.34
CA GLU A 187 0.20 0.78 32.92
C GLU A 187 1.63 0.42 32.53
N VAL A 188 2.11 0.91 31.36
CA VAL A 188 3.42 0.55 30.82
C VAL A 188 4.11 1.77 30.19
N PRO A 189 4.37 2.84 30.98
CA PRO A 189 4.86 4.14 30.47
C PRO A 189 6.26 4.09 29.84
N SER A 190 6.98 2.96 29.99
CA SER A 190 8.27 2.73 29.32
C SER A 190 8.12 2.38 27.82
N TYR A 191 6.90 2.11 27.35
CA TYR A 191 6.60 1.85 25.95
C TYR A 191 5.79 3.00 25.35
N GLU A 192 6.17 3.40 24.15
CA GLU A 192 5.45 4.41 23.39
C GLU A 192 4.63 3.75 22.30
N VAL A 193 3.33 4.03 22.24
CA VAL A 193 2.46 3.62 21.14
C VAL A 193 2.64 4.61 20.00
N LEU A 194 3.09 4.09 18.86
CA LEU A 194 3.34 4.91 17.68
C LEU A 194 2.02 5.40 17.06
N LYS A 195 2.13 6.49 16.31
CA LYS A 195 1.01 7.11 15.62
C LYS A 195 0.47 6.18 14.54
N LEU A 196 -0.82 5.92 14.60
CA LEU A 196 -1.56 5.17 13.59
C LEU A 196 -2.33 6.14 12.70
N GLU A 197 -1.96 6.24 11.45
CA GLU A 197 -2.61 7.10 10.44
C GLU A 197 -3.54 6.30 9.54
N GLY A 198 -3.26 5.02 9.36
CA GLY A 198 -4.05 4.08 8.57
C GLY A 198 -3.65 2.64 8.84
N THR A 199 -4.33 1.70 8.21
CA THR A 199 -4.27 0.26 8.45
C THR A 199 -4.90 -0.12 9.81
N TYR A 200 -4.78 -1.37 10.23
CA TYR A 200 -5.26 -1.87 11.54
C TYR A 200 -4.17 -2.65 12.30
N LEU A 201 -2.91 -2.57 11.85
CA LEU A 201 -1.75 -3.26 12.42
C LEU A 201 -0.72 -2.27 12.94
#